data_3219f91b41076b8dd3154023fc52a6b0
#
_entry.id   3219f91b41076b8dd3154023fc52a6b0
#
_cell.length_a   1.000
_cell.length_b   1.000
_cell.length_c   1.000
_cell.angle_alpha   90.00
_cell.angle_beta   90.00
_cell.angle_gamma   90.00
#
_symmetry.space_group_name_H-M   'P 1'
#
loop_
_entity.id
_entity.type
_entity.pdbx_description
1 polymer ?
#
loop_
_entity_poly.entity_id
_entity_poly.type
_entity_poly.pdbx_seq_one_letter_code
_entity_poly.pdbx_strand_id
1 'polypeptide(L)'
;MISIYNIKSRFQNLLRPILVVLHKWKVTANQITVTSIILSLLIGLAFWYADMYRYLFLALPIGLLIRMGLNALDGMMAREYNQQSQKGELLNEVGDIVSDVFIFFPLLKFESEYIYLIVAFICLSIINEFVGLMGKIVGDERRYEGPMGKSDRCCYYWSVRLLDFQKL
;
A
#
# COMPACT_ATOMS: atom_id res chain seq x y z
N MET A 1 13.07 18.18 -15.48
CA MET A 1 11.95 17.32 -15.07
C MET A 1 12.49 16.11 -14.34
N ILE A 2 12.20 15.95 -13.06
CA ILE A 2 12.55 14.74 -12.31
C ILE A 2 11.53 13.68 -12.73
N SER A 3 11.95 12.74 -13.58
CA SER A 3 11.07 11.66 -14.05
C SER A 3 10.72 10.76 -12.85
N ILE A 4 9.42 10.48 -12.64
CA ILE A 4 8.89 9.52 -11.65
C ILE A 4 9.61 8.16 -11.80
N TYR A 5 10.04 7.83 -13.02
CA TYR A 5 10.82 6.64 -13.33
C TYR A 5 12.18 6.60 -12.57
N ASN A 6 12.84 7.75 -12.42
CA ASN A 6 14.12 7.86 -11.69
C ASN A 6 13.94 7.71 -10.17
N ILE A 7 12.78 8.09 -9.63
CA ILE A 7 12.47 7.91 -8.21
C ILE A 7 12.27 6.42 -7.92
N LYS A 8 11.53 5.72 -8.76
CA LYS A 8 11.27 4.29 -8.62
C LYS A 8 12.58 3.47 -8.66
N SER A 9 13.47 3.76 -9.60
CA SER A 9 14.75 3.05 -9.71
C SER A 9 15.68 3.32 -8.53
N ARG A 10 15.74 4.55 -8.02
CA ARG A 10 16.51 4.90 -6.81
C ARG A 10 15.98 4.19 -5.58
N PHE A 11 14.65 4.14 -5.41
CA PHE A 11 14.01 3.46 -4.31
C PHE A 11 14.29 1.95 -4.34
N GLN A 12 14.19 1.32 -5.51
CA GLN A 12 14.53 -0.09 -5.68
C GLN A 12 16.01 -0.38 -5.38
N ASN A 13 16.93 0.49 -5.81
CA ASN A 13 18.35 0.36 -5.50
C ASN A 13 18.63 0.46 -3.99
N LEU A 14 17.90 1.31 -3.25
CA LEU A 14 17.99 1.39 -1.80
C LEU A 14 17.52 0.10 -1.11
N LEU A 15 16.52 -0.58 -1.68
CA LEU A 15 15.97 -1.82 -1.14
C LEU A 15 16.80 -3.07 -1.50
N ARG A 16 17.68 -3.00 -2.49
CA ARG A 16 18.50 -4.14 -2.93
C ARG A 16 19.29 -4.84 -1.83
N PRO A 17 19.97 -4.17 -0.91
CA PRO A 17 20.68 -4.87 0.17
C PRO A 17 19.73 -5.68 1.05
N ILE A 18 18.54 -5.14 1.34
CA ILE A 18 17.50 -5.85 2.11
C ILE A 18 17.00 -7.07 1.33
N LEU A 19 16.78 -6.93 0.03
CA LEU A 19 16.37 -8.02 -0.85
C LEU A 19 17.35 -9.21 -0.81
N VAL A 20 18.64 -8.92 -0.90
CA VAL A 20 19.71 -9.96 -0.85
C VAL A 20 19.70 -10.68 0.50
N VAL A 21 19.51 -9.96 1.61
CA VAL A 21 19.44 -10.57 2.95
C VAL A 21 18.21 -11.47 3.07
N LEU A 22 17.03 -10.99 2.64
CA LEU A 22 15.80 -11.79 2.66
C LEU A 22 15.93 -13.05 1.81
N HIS A 23 16.56 -12.95 0.64
CA HIS A 23 16.81 -14.12 -0.21
C HIS A 23 17.74 -15.13 0.47
N LYS A 24 18.83 -14.68 1.13
CA LYS A 24 19.72 -15.57 1.92
C LYS A 24 18.96 -16.31 3.04
N TRP A 25 17.96 -15.68 3.63
CA TRP A 25 17.08 -16.29 4.65
C TRP A 25 15.99 -17.16 4.03
N LYS A 26 16.01 -17.39 2.72
CA LYS A 26 15.03 -18.18 1.97
C LYS A 26 13.59 -17.65 2.09
N VAL A 27 13.44 -16.35 2.33
CA VAL A 27 12.13 -15.68 2.34
C VAL A 27 11.59 -15.64 0.91
N THR A 28 10.33 -16.03 0.73
CA THR A 28 9.66 -16.01 -0.57
C THR A 28 8.90 -14.70 -0.81
N ALA A 29 8.66 -14.35 -2.09
CA ALA A 29 7.86 -13.21 -2.47
C ALA A 29 6.47 -13.24 -1.79
N ASN A 30 5.79 -14.38 -1.79
CA ASN A 30 4.48 -14.55 -1.17
C ASN A 30 4.50 -14.29 0.35
N GLN A 31 5.58 -14.67 1.04
CA GLN A 31 5.73 -14.37 2.48
C GLN A 31 5.86 -12.88 2.73
N ILE A 32 6.56 -12.15 1.86
CA ILE A 32 6.67 -10.68 1.95
C ILE A 32 5.29 -10.04 1.74
N THR A 33 4.52 -10.51 0.75
CA THR A 33 3.15 -10.03 0.49
C THR A 33 2.25 -10.26 1.71
N VAL A 34 2.25 -11.47 2.28
CA VAL A 34 1.46 -11.78 3.49
C VAL A 34 1.89 -10.89 4.67
N THR A 35 3.18 -10.66 4.85
CA THR A 35 3.70 -9.75 5.89
C THR A 35 3.19 -8.33 5.68
N SER A 36 3.12 -7.85 4.44
CA SER A 36 2.57 -6.53 4.09
C SER A 36 1.07 -6.42 4.46
N ILE A 37 0.28 -7.49 4.24
CA ILE A 37 -1.14 -7.54 4.62
C ILE A 37 -1.30 -7.48 6.14
N ILE A 38 -0.52 -8.29 6.88
CA ILE A 38 -0.53 -8.29 8.35
C ILE A 38 -0.13 -6.92 8.89
N LEU A 39 0.91 -6.30 8.33
CA LEU A 39 1.32 -4.95 8.70
C LEU A 39 0.18 -3.94 8.48
N SER A 40 -0.54 -4.04 7.36
CA SER A 40 -1.67 -3.17 7.05
C SER A 40 -2.80 -3.30 8.07
N LEU A 41 -3.09 -4.53 8.53
CA LEU A 41 -4.04 -4.77 9.61
C LEU A 41 -3.57 -4.11 10.92
N LEU A 42 -2.29 -4.26 11.27
CA LEU A 42 -1.73 -3.65 12.49
C LEU A 42 -1.76 -2.12 12.43
N ILE A 43 -1.49 -1.53 11.27
CA ILE A 43 -1.61 -0.08 11.04
C ILE A 43 -3.06 0.37 11.24
N GLY A 44 -4.02 -0.35 10.65
CA GLY A 44 -5.44 -0.06 10.81
C GLY A 44 -5.90 -0.16 12.27
N LEU A 45 -5.47 -1.20 13.00
CA LEU A 45 -5.76 -1.35 14.42
C LEU A 45 -5.11 -0.23 15.25
N ALA A 46 -3.86 0.11 15.01
CA ALA A 46 -3.20 1.22 15.68
C ALA A 46 -3.94 2.53 15.45
N PHE A 47 -4.37 2.77 14.21
CA PHE A 47 -5.15 3.96 13.86
C PHE A 47 -6.53 3.94 14.53
N TRP A 48 -7.22 2.79 14.63
CA TRP A 48 -8.50 2.66 15.32
C TRP A 48 -8.45 3.09 16.79
N TYR A 49 -7.31 2.86 17.47
CA TYR A 49 -7.08 3.23 18.87
C TYR A 49 -6.36 4.58 19.04
N ALA A 50 -6.16 5.33 17.97
CA ALA A 50 -5.40 6.58 18.02
C ALA A 50 -6.13 7.72 18.76
N ASP A 51 -7.43 7.61 18.97
CA ASP A 51 -8.20 8.51 19.85
C ASP A 51 -7.83 8.37 21.33
N MET A 52 -7.48 7.13 21.76
CA MET A 52 -7.02 6.88 23.14
C MET A 52 -5.55 7.25 23.33
N TYR A 53 -4.72 7.01 22.29
CA TYR A 53 -3.26 7.19 22.35
C TYR A 53 -2.77 7.97 21.15
N ARG A 54 -2.66 9.29 21.32
CA ARG A 54 -2.33 10.23 20.25
C ARG A 54 -1.07 9.88 19.43
N TYR A 55 -0.06 9.24 20.05
CA TYR A 55 1.15 8.81 19.36
C TYR A 55 0.89 7.72 18.29
N LEU A 56 -0.22 6.98 18.38
CA LEU A 56 -0.59 5.97 17.39
C LEU A 56 -0.92 6.58 16.01
N PHE A 57 -1.23 7.88 15.92
CA PHE A 57 -1.34 8.55 14.63
C PHE A 57 -0.05 8.49 13.81
N LEU A 58 1.12 8.42 14.47
CA LEU A 58 2.40 8.26 13.78
C LEU A 58 2.59 6.88 13.15
N ALA A 59 1.85 5.87 13.62
CA ALA A 59 1.89 4.53 13.04
C ALA A 59 1.43 4.53 11.58
N LEU A 60 0.53 5.43 11.20
CA LEU A 60 0.00 5.51 9.84
C LEU A 60 1.09 5.90 8.82
N PRO A 61 1.78 7.06 8.92
CA PRO A 61 2.80 7.45 7.95
C PRO A 61 3.99 6.50 7.93
N ILE A 62 4.47 6.06 9.10
CA ILE A 62 5.60 5.14 9.21
C ILE A 62 5.22 3.78 8.63
N GLY A 63 4.06 3.26 9.00
CA GLY A 63 3.57 1.99 8.53
C GLY A 63 3.33 1.96 7.02
N LEU A 64 2.79 3.04 6.44
CA LEU A 64 2.59 3.16 4.99
C LEU A 64 3.93 3.18 4.23
N LEU A 65 4.96 3.84 4.76
CA LEU A 65 6.31 3.81 4.16
C LEU A 65 6.89 2.40 4.17
N ILE A 66 6.77 1.69 5.30
CA ILE A 66 7.25 0.31 5.42
C ILE A 66 6.47 -0.60 4.45
N ARG A 67 5.14 -0.47 4.39
CA ARG A 67 4.28 -1.22 3.46
C ARG A 67 4.69 -0.97 2.00
N MET A 68 4.97 0.27 1.63
CA MET A 68 5.44 0.61 0.28
C MET A 68 6.78 -0.09 -0.01
N GLY A 69 7.68 -0.16 0.98
CA GLY A 69 8.93 -0.92 0.88
C GLY A 69 8.70 -2.41 0.68
N LEU A 70 7.79 -3.03 1.47
CA LEU A 70 7.46 -4.46 1.35
C LEU A 70 6.84 -4.79 -0.02
N ASN A 71 5.92 -3.96 -0.52
CA ASN A 71 5.32 -4.15 -1.85
C ASN A 71 6.33 -3.95 -3.00
N ALA A 72 7.39 -3.17 -2.79
CA ALA A 72 8.48 -3.10 -3.76
C ALA A 72 9.38 -4.35 -3.69
N LEU A 73 9.64 -4.85 -2.47
CA LEU A 73 10.49 -6.01 -2.22
C LEU A 73 9.86 -7.30 -2.75
N ASP A 74 8.54 -7.53 -2.57
CA ASP A 74 7.87 -8.73 -3.09
C ASP A 74 7.93 -8.79 -4.62
N GLY A 75 7.68 -7.66 -5.29
CA GLY A 75 7.79 -7.57 -6.73
C GLY A 75 9.22 -7.73 -7.26
N MET A 76 10.24 -7.22 -6.52
CA MET A 76 11.65 -7.42 -6.85
C MET A 76 12.05 -8.89 -6.63
N MET A 77 11.65 -9.48 -5.48
CA MET A 77 11.91 -10.89 -5.15
C MET A 77 11.34 -11.81 -6.22
N ALA A 78 10.08 -11.58 -6.63
CA ALA A 78 9.43 -12.38 -7.65
C ALA A 78 10.17 -12.30 -9.00
N ARG A 79 10.64 -11.12 -9.42
CA ARG A 79 11.31 -10.93 -10.71
C ARG A 79 12.77 -11.37 -10.71
N GLU A 80 13.56 -10.94 -9.71
CA GLU A 80 15.01 -11.16 -9.71
C GLU A 80 15.38 -12.60 -9.36
N TYR A 81 14.53 -13.31 -8.60
CA TYR A 81 14.78 -14.70 -8.17
C TYR A 81 13.81 -15.72 -8.78
N ASN A 82 13.13 -15.37 -9.88
CA ASN A 82 12.23 -16.26 -10.63
C ASN A 82 11.15 -16.94 -9.76
N GLN A 83 10.58 -16.18 -8.80
CA GLN A 83 9.49 -16.64 -7.93
C GLN A 83 8.10 -16.21 -8.43
N GLN A 84 8.00 -15.80 -9.69
CA GLN A 84 6.73 -15.39 -10.28
C GLN A 84 5.78 -16.60 -10.40
N SER A 85 4.55 -16.42 -9.96
CA SER A 85 3.49 -17.41 -10.10
C SER A 85 2.11 -16.74 -10.19
N GLN A 86 1.18 -17.36 -10.92
CA GLN A 86 -0.19 -16.85 -11.03
C GLN A 86 -0.86 -16.71 -9.66
N LYS A 87 -0.62 -17.67 -8.74
CA LYS A 87 -1.13 -17.61 -7.37
C LYS A 87 -0.52 -16.47 -6.57
N GLY A 88 0.78 -16.23 -6.72
CA GLY A 88 1.48 -15.12 -6.06
C GLY A 88 0.99 -13.77 -6.57
N GLU A 89 0.71 -13.67 -7.84
CA GLU A 89 0.17 -12.47 -8.44
C GLU A 89 -1.24 -12.17 -7.94
N LEU A 90 -2.12 -13.18 -7.92
CA LEU A 90 -3.46 -13.04 -7.36
C LEU A 90 -3.42 -12.67 -5.88
N LEU A 91 -2.51 -13.29 -5.09
CA LEU A 91 -2.30 -12.95 -3.68
C LEU A 91 -1.90 -11.48 -3.50
N ASN A 92 -1.01 -10.98 -4.35
CA ASN A 92 -0.57 -9.58 -4.30
C ASN A 92 -1.74 -8.63 -4.59
N GLU A 93 -2.53 -8.88 -5.65
CA GLU A 93 -3.67 -8.01 -6.02
C GLU A 93 -4.78 -8.00 -4.96
N VAL A 94 -5.20 -9.20 -4.52
CA VAL A 94 -6.21 -9.32 -3.45
C VAL A 94 -5.66 -8.75 -2.14
N GLY A 95 -4.39 -9.01 -1.84
CA GLY A 95 -3.71 -8.49 -0.66
C GLY A 95 -3.68 -6.96 -0.63
N ASP A 96 -3.50 -6.32 -1.77
CA ASP A 96 -3.53 -4.86 -1.88
C ASP A 96 -4.92 -4.28 -1.59
N ILE A 97 -5.98 -4.89 -2.13
CA ILE A 97 -7.37 -4.50 -1.85
C ILE A 97 -7.67 -4.63 -0.35
N VAL A 98 -7.38 -5.81 0.23
CA VAL A 98 -7.62 -6.09 1.64
C VAL A 98 -6.85 -5.13 2.55
N SER A 99 -5.59 -4.85 2.22
CA SER A 99 -4.74 -3.92 2.95
C SER A 99 -5.28 -2.49 2.93
N ASP A 100 -5.76 -2.03 1.79
CA ASP A 100 -6.34 -0.69 1.66
C ASP A 100 -7.61 -0.57 2.51
N VAL A 101 -8.46 -1.61 2.51
CA VAL A 101 -9.64 -1.64 3.39
C VAL A 101 -9.24 -1.56 4.86
N PHE A 102 -8.25 -2.35 5.32
CA PHE A 102 -7.79 -2.30 6.72
C PHE A 102 -7.28 -0.93 7.14
N ILE A 103 -6.56 -0.24 6.25
CA ILE A 103 -5.97 1.07 6.54
C ILE A 103 -7.03 2.17 6.53
N PHE A 104 -7.99 2.13 5.61
CA PHE A 104 -8.98 3.20 5.45
C PHE A 104 -10.25 3.00 6.30
N PHE A 105 -10.58 1.77 6.70
CA PHE A 105 -11.76 1.48 7.50
C PHE A 105 -11.84 2.28 8.82
N PRO A 106 -10.74 2.49 9.59
CA PRO A 106 -10.77 3.27 10.81
C PRO A 106 -11.21 4.73 10.64
N LEU A 107 -11.12 5.28 9.41
CA LEU A 107 -11.61 6.62 9.12
C LEU A 107 -13.08 6.82 9.44
N LEU A 108 -13.89 5.79 9.25
CA LEU A 108 -15.32 5.80 9.55
C LEU A 108 -15.62 6.17 11.01
N LYS A 109 -14.66 5.91 11.91
CA LYS A 109 -14.76 6.26 13.32
C LYS A 109 -14.49 7.75 13.58
N PHE A 110 -13.55 8.35 12.83
CA PHE A 110 -13.06 9.70 13.11
C PHE A 110 -13.87 10.80 12.42
N GLU A 111 -14.53 10.49 11.29
CA GLU A 111 -15.19 11.47 10.43
C GLU A 111 -16.66 11.10 10.19
N SER A 112 -17.47 11.16 11.23
CA SER A 112 -18.89 10.80 11.16
C SER A 112 -19.72 11.70 10.26
N GLU A 113 -19.34 12.99 10.08
CA GLU A 113 -20.05 13.93 9.20
C GLU A 113 -19.87 13.56 7.72
N TYR A 114 -18.73 12.97 7.34
CA TYR A 114 -18.38 12.66 5.96
C TYR A 114 -18.40 11.16 5.66
N ILE A 115 -19.18 10.39 6.42
CA ILE A 115 -19.22 8.93 6.31
C ILE A 115 -19.48 8.44 4.87
N TYR A 116 -20.37 9.09 4.14
CA TYR A 116 -20.68 8.74 2.75
C TYR A 116 -19.50 8.96 1.81
N LEU A 117 -18.73 10.02 2.03
CA LEU A 117 -17.52 10.32 1.24
C LEU A 117 -16.42 9.31 1.54
N ILE A 118 -16.26 8.88 2.78
CA ILE A 118 -15.28 7.86 3.17
C ILE A 118 -15.64 6.51 2.58
N VAL A 119 -16.91 6.12 2.66
CA VAL A 119 -17.39 4.88 2.04
C VAL A 119 -17.18 4.93 0.53
N ALA A 120 -17.53 6.04 -0.12
CA ALA A 120 -17.30 6.23 -1.55
C ALA A 120 -15.80 6.14 -1.90
N PHE A 121 -14.92 6.72 -1.09
CA PHE A 121 -13.47 6.64 -1.27
C PHE A 121 -12.95 5.20 -1.18
N ILE A 122 -13.40 4.43 -0.18
CA ILE A 122 -13.03 3.01 -0.02
C ILE A 122 -13.53 2.21 -1.22
N CYS A 123 -14.78 2.40 -1.63
CA CYS A 123 -15.35 1.72 -2.81
C CYS A 123 -14.58 2.06 -4.09
N LEU A 124 -14.26 3.33 -4.32
CA LEU A 124 -13.48 3.76 -5.48
C LEU A 124 -12.04 3.21 -5.45
N SER A 125 -11.44 3.09 -4.26
CA SER A 125 -10.13 2.46 -4.10
C SER A 125 -10.16 0.99 -4.55
N ILE A 126 -11.17 0.22 -4.11
CA ILE A 126 -11.38 -1.18 -4.50
C ILE A 126 -11.62 -1.29 -6.02
N ILE A 127 -12.50 -0.46 -6.56
CA ILE A 127 -12.83 -0.46 -8.00
C ILE A 127 -11.57 -0.16 -8.83
N ASN A 128 -10.76 0.81 -8.42
CA ASN A 128 -9.54 1.19 -9.13
C ASN A 128 -8.52 0.04 -9.19
N GLU A 129 -8.31 -0.69 -8.07
CA GLU A 129 -7.45 -1.88 -8.08
C GLU A 129 -8.03 -2.99 -8.98
N PHE A 130 -9.35 -3.19 -8.91
CA PHE A 130 -10.03 -4.19 -9.73
C PHE A 130 -9.94 -3.87 -11.23
N VAL A 131 -10.13 -2.60 -11.62
CA VAL A 131 -9.96 -2.14 -13.01
C VAL A 131 -8.53 -2.33 -13.49
N GLY A 132 -7.53 -2.06 -12.62
CA GLY A 132 -6.13 -2.32 -12.93
C GLY A 132 -5.85 -3.80 -13.20
N LEU A 133 -6.47 -4.71 -12.43
CA LEU A 133 -6.40 -6.16 -12.64
C LEU A 133 -7.07 -6.57 -13.97
N MET A 134 -8.28 -6.03 -14.25
CA MET A 134 -9.00 -6.29 -15.51
C MET A 134 -8.22 -5.81 -16.74
N GLY A 135 -7.61 -4.61 -16.65
CA GLY A 135 -6.76 -4.07 -17.72
C GLY A 135 -5.60 -5.00 -18.07
N LYS A 136 -5.06 -5.71 -17.08
CA LYS A 136 -4.00 -6.70 -17.31
C LYS A 136 -4.53 -7.98 -17.98
N ILE A 137 -5.72 -8.44 -17.61
CA ILE A 137 -6.33 -9.65 -18.20
C ILE A 137 -6.67 -9.41 -19.67
N VAL A 138 -7.12 -8.20 -20.02
CA VAL A 138 -7.60 -7.88 -21.37
C VAL A 138 -6.48 -7.34 -22.27
N GLY A 139 -5.46 -6.66 -21.73
CA GLY A 139 -4.51 -5.86 -22.49
C GLY A 139 -3.05 -6.31 -22.39
N ASP A 140 -2.74 -7.44 -21.76
CA ASP A 140 -1.37 -7.97 -21.54
C ASP A 140 -0.40 -7.03 -20.76
N GLU A 141 -0.79 -5.79 -20.48
CA GLU A 141 0.00 -4.83 -19.70
C GLU A 141 -0.85 -4.14 -18.61
N ARG A 142 -0.25 -3.97 -17.44
CA ARG A 142 -0.83 -3.14 -16.36
C ARG A 142 -0.79 -1.67 -16.78
N ARG A 143 -1.93 -1.10 -17.09
CA ARG A 143 -2.07 0.35 -17.31
C ARG A 143 -2.57 1.02 -16.03
N TYR A 144 -1.64 1.52 -15.24
CA TYR A 144 -1.90 2.50 -14.19
C TYR A 144 -1.63 3.92 -14.71
N GLU A 145 -2.22 4.25 -15.82
CA GLU A 145 -2.16 5.61 -16.40
C GLU A 145 -3.29 6.44 -15.79
N GLY A 146 -3.06 7.02 -14.63
CA GLY A 146 -4.05 7.90 -14.01
C GLY A 146 -3.51 8.61 -12.76
N PRO A 147 -4.10 9.78 -12.41
CA PRO A 147 -3.64 10.61 -11.28
C PRO A 147 -3.96 10.04 -9.89
N MET A 148 -4.46 8.81 -9.79
CA MET A 148 -4.87 8.14 -8.55
C MET A 148 -4.13 6.81 -8.33
N GLY A 149 -2.86 6.76 -8.69
CA GLY A 149 -2.00 5.62 -8.37
C GLY A 149 -1.91 5.37 -6.85
N LYS A 150 -1.48 4.16 -6.47
CA LYS A 150 -1.35 3.73 -5.07
C LYS A 150 -0.54 4.70 -4.21
N SER A 151 0.56 5.23 -4.76
CA SER A 151 1.41 6.23 -4.10
C SER A 151 0.71 7.57 -3.93
N ASP A 152 -0.13 7.98 -4.89
CA ASP A 152 -0.81 9.26 -4.87
C ASP A 152 -1.93 9.26 -3.83
N ARG A 153 -2.66 8.15 -3.67
CA ARG A 153 -3.69 7.97 -2.62
C ARG A 153 -3.10 8.10 -1.22
N CYS A 154 -1.93 7.49 -0.99
CA CYS A 154 -1.22 7.59 0.28
C CYS A 154 -0.77 9.03 0.56
N CYS A 155 -0.20 9.73 -0.44
CA CYS A 155 0.27 11.12 -0.31
C CYS A 155 -0.88 12.10 -0.10
N TYR A 156 -1.98 11.96 -0.84
CA TYR A 156 -3.15 12.83 -0.70
C TYR A 156 -3.78 12.71 0.70
N TYR A 157 -3.91 11.49 1.17
CA TYR A 157 -4.41 11.20 2.51
C TYR A 157 -3.53 11.81 3.61
N TRP A 158 -2.22 11.73 3.43
CA TRP A 158 -1.25 12.26 4.37
C TRP A 158 -1.30 13.80 4.44
N SER A 159 -1.43 14.47 3.31
CA SER A 159 -1.51 15.94 3.24
C SER A 159 -2.78 16.49 3.90
N VAL A 160 -3.92 15.83 3.73
CA VAL A 160 -5.19 16.25 4.36
C VAL A 160 -5.13 16.12 5.88
N ARG A 161 -4.56 15.04 6.41
CA ARG A 161 -4.48 14.81 7.87
C ARG A 161 -3.40 15.62 8.58
N LEU A 162 -2.31 15.99 7.92
CA LEU A 162 -1.32 16.92 8.50
C LEU A 162 -1.91 18.31 8.72
N LEU A 163 -2.81 18.76 7.85
CA LEU A 163 -3.50 20.03 7.99
C LEU A 163 -4.48 20.04 9.17
N ASP A 164 -5.14 18.92 9.47
CA ASP A 164 -6.02 18.81 10.63
C ASP A 164 -5.25 18.72 11.95
N PHE A 165 -4.03 18.15 11.92
CA PHE A 165 -3.17 18.10 13.11
C PHE A 165 -2.66 19.48 13.56
N GLN A 166 -2.60 20.47 12.67
CA GLN A 166 -2.23 21.86 13.00
C GLN A 166 -3.39 22.67 13.59
N LYS A 167 -4.63 22.20 13.48
CA LYS A 167 -5.82 22.91 13.99
C LYS A 167 -6.28 22.46 15.39
N LEU A 168 -5.61 21.48 16.00
CA LEU A 168 -5.84 20.97 17.35
C LEU A 168 -4.70 21.33 18.30
#